data_3d014cf9b82437faf63c4b03e6c67aca
#
_entry.id   3d014cf9b82437faf63c4b03e6c67aca
#
_cell.length_a   1.000
_cell.length_b   1.000
_cell.length_c   1.000
_cell.angle_alpha   90.00
_cell.angle_beta   90.00
_cell.angle_gamma   90.00
#
_symmetry.space_group_name_H-M   'P 1'
#
loop_
_entity.id
_entity.type
_entity.pdbx_description
1 polymer ?
#
loop_
_entity_poly.entity_id
_entity_poly.type
_entity_poly.pdbx_seq_one_letter_code
_entity_poly.pdbx_strand_id
1 'polypeptide(L)'
;MSLEFIKRKAGLNVLYWKINNTLEEIKQKRPDRKELIESMEKSLTEVGEAVQYLNHVDKMLMATNRRNHELELENIMLKQENKSLNKHLEMLISGEI
;
A
#
# COMPACT_ATOMS: atom_id res chain seq x y z
N MET A 1 -1.27 -7.29 -3.66
CA MET A 1 -1.27 -7.23 -2.18
C MET A 1 -1.79 -8.54 -1.62
N SER A 2 -1.21 -9.04 -0.54
CA SER A 2 -1.69 -10.28 0.04
C SER A 2 -3.04 -10.07 0.75
N LEU A 3 -3.88 -11.09 0.73
CA LEU A 3 -5.15 -11.08 1.44
C LEU A 3 -4.95 -10.90 2.95
N GLU A 4 -3.88 -11.47 3.49
CA GLU A 4 -3.52 -11.33 4.90
C GLU A 4 -3.25 -9.88 5.30
N PHE A 5 -2.52 -9.12 4.47
CA PHE A 5 -2.28 -7.70 4.71
C PHE A 5 -3.59 -6.91 4.75
N ILE A 6 -4.50 -7.16 3.80
CA ILE A 6 -5.80 -6.50 3.75
C ILE A 6 -6.62 -6.80 5.00
N LYS A 7 -6.64 -8.06 5.44
CA LYS A 7 -7.36 -8.47 6.66
C LYS A 7 -6.79 -7.81 7.91
N ARG A 8 -5.47 -7.75 8.04
CA ARG A 8 -4.80 -7.11 9.19
C ARG A 8 -5.06 -5.61 9.23
N LYS A 9 -4.99 -4.95 8.08
CA LYS A 9 -5.30 -3.54 7.97
C LYS A 9 -6.75 -3.24 8.38
N ALA A 10 -7.70 -4.03 7.88
CA ALA A 10 -9.12 -3.91 8.26
C ALA A 10 -9.33 -4.18 9.75
N GLY A 11 -8.63 -5.18 10.32
CA GLY A 11 -8.68 -5.49 11.75
C GLY A 11 -8.18 -4.34 12.61
N LEU A 12 -7.12 -3.65 12.22
CA LEU A 12 -6.61 -2.48 12.93
C LEU A 12 -7.58 -1.30 12.88
N ASN A 13 -8.25 -1.08 11.76
CA ASN A 13 -9.28 -0.05 11.66
C ASN A 13 -10.45 -0.33 12.60
N VAL A 14 -10.90 -1.58 12.66
CA VAL A 14 -11.96 -2.01 13.59
C VAL A 14 -11.52 -1.80 15.04
N LEU A 15 -10.29 -2.20 15.38
CA LEU A 15 -9.73 -2.03 16.71
C LEU A 15 -9.66 -0.55 17.10
N TYR A 16 -9.22 0.31 16.21
CA TYR A 16 -9.17 1.76 16.43
C TYR A 16 -10.55 2.30 16.84
N TRP A 17 -11.59 1.97 16.08
CA TRP A 17 -12.94 2.44 16.36
C TRP A 17 -13.54 1.84 17.63
N LYS A 18 -13.23 0.59 17.96
CA LYS A 18 -13.65 -0.02 19.22
C LYS A 18 -13.03 0.66 20.43
N ILE A 19 -11.74 0.96 20.36
CA ILE A 19 -11.04 1.69 21.43
C ILE A 19 -11.61 3.09 21.56
N ASN A 20 -11.82 3.79 20.45
CA ASN A 20 -12.40 5.14 20.45
C ASN A 20 -13.77 5.17 21.08
N ASN A 21 -14.66 4.24 20.71
CA ASN A 21 -16.01 4.17 21.25
C ASN A 21 -16.01 3.85 22.74
N THR A 22 -15.16 2.94 23.20
CA THR A 22 -15.01 2.59 24.61
C THR A 22 -14.48 3.79 25.39
N LEU A 23 -13.50 4.51 24.85
CA LEU A 23 -12.95 5.71 25.45
C LEU A 23 -14.02 6.80 25.64
N GLU A 24 -14.83 7.04 24.62
CA GLU A 24 -15.92 8.02 24.71
C GLU A 24 -16.97 7.64 25.77
N GLU A 25 -17.32 6.35 25.87
CA GLU A 25 -18.19 5.88 26.93
C GLU A 25 -17.62 6.11 28.33
N ILE A 26 -16.34 5.82 28.53
CA ILE A 26 -15.66 6.02 29.81
C ILE A 26 -15.62 7.50 30.18
N LYS A 27 -15.32 8.37 29.23
CA LYS A 27 -15.31 9.82 29.46
C LYS A 27 -16.68 10.34 29.91
N GLN A 28 -17.77 9.78 29.35
CA GLN A 28 -19.12 10.19 29.70
C GLN A 28 -19.59 9.62 31.05
N LYS A 29 -19.31 8.32 31.31
CA LYS A 29 -19.82 7.63 32.48
C LYS A 29 -18.91 7.70 33.69
N ARG A 30 -17.61 7.73 33.49
CA ARG A 30 -16.59 7.70 34.55
C ARG A 30 -15.47 8.70 34.29
N PRO A 31 -15.75 10.01 34.24
CA PRO A 31 -14.73 11.04 34.00
C PRO A 31 -13.68 11.11 35.12
N ASP A 32 -13.95 10.53 36.28
CA ASP A 32 -13.02 10.42 37.42
C ASP A 32 -11.85 9.44 37.14
N ARG A 33 -11.98 8.56 36.16
CA ARG A 33 -10.96 7.56 35.80
C ARG A 33 -9.88 8.17 34.87
N LYS A 34 -9.19 9.20 35.34
CA LYS A 34 -8.23 9.97 34.55
C LYS A 34 -7.06 9.14 34.02
N GLU A 35 -6.47 8.29 34.86
CA GLU A 35 -5.33 7.45 34.45
C GLU A 35 -5.73 6.45 33.36
N LEU A 36 -6.90 5.84 33.50
CA LEU A 36 -7.42 4.92 32.49
C LEU A 36 -7.67 5.65 31.17
N ILE A 37 -8.27 6.83 31.22
CA ILE A 37 -8.56 7.66 30.05
C ILE A 37 -7.26 8.04 29.32
N GLU A 38 -6.24 8.50 30.05
CA GLU A 38 -4.93 8.84 29.48
C GLU A 38 -4.26 7.63 28.82
N SER A 39 -4.30 6.47 29.47
CA SER A 39 -3.75 5.24 28.94
C SER A 39 -4.45 4.83 27.65
N MET A 40 -5.77 4.93 27.60
CA MET A 40 -6.55 4.60 26.41
C MET A 40 -6.33 5.60 25.27
N GLU A 41 -6.20 6.89 25.60
CA GLU A 41 -5.88 7.93 24.62
C GLU A 41 -4.51 7.68 23.97
N LYS A 42 -3.54 7.29 24.76
CA LYS A 42 -2.21 6.93 24.28
C LYS A 42 -2.26 5.71 23.35
N SER A 43 -2.98 4.66 23.76
CA SER A 43 -3.16 3.47 22.94
C SER A 43 -3.88 3.78 21.63
N LEU A 44 -4.89 4.65 21.67
CA LEU A 44 -5.62 5.09 20.49
C LEU A 44 -4.71 5.82 19.51
N THR A 45 -3.85 6.71 20.03
CA THR A 45 -2.86 7.42 19.21
C THR A 45 -1.89 6.45 18.53
N GLU A 46 -1.37 5.48 19.27
CA GLU A 46 -0.44 4.48 18.74
C GLU A 46 -1.09 3.63 17.64
N VAL A 47 -2.32 3.18 17.84
CA VAL A 47 -3.06 2.41 16.84
C VAL A 47 -3.36 3.28 15.61
N GLY A 48 -3.74 4.54 15.82
CA GLY A 48 -3.97 5.49 14.74
C GLY A 48 -2.74 5.73 13.87
N GLU A 49 -1.57 5.87 14.49
CA GLU A 49 -0.29 6.00 13.79
C GLU A 49 0.03 4.74 12.98
N ALA A 50 -0.22 3.57 13.55
CA ALA A 50 -0.03 2.30 12.84
C ALA A 50 -0.95 2.20 11.62
N VAL A 51 -2.20 2.62 11.73
CA VAL A 51 -3.14 2.65 10.61
C VAL A 51 -2.66 3.60 9.51
N GLN A 52 -2.19 4.78 9.88
CA GLN A 52 -1.66 5.75 8.92
C GLN A 52 -0.43 5.21 8.20
N TYR A 53 0.46 4.56 8.93
CA TYR A 53 1.65 3.92 8.35
C TYR A 53 1.26 2.85 7.33
N LEU A 54 0.31 1.99 7.68
CA LEU A 54 -0.17 0.94 6.76
C LEU A 54 -0.84 1.53 5.51
N ASN A 55 -1.56 2.63 5.65
CA ASN A 55 -2.14 3.33 4.51
C ASN A 55 -1.05 3.89 3.59
N HIS A 56 0.04 4.40 4.17
CA HIS A 56 1.18 4.89 3.41
C HIS A 56 1.87 3.75 2.64
N VAL A 57 2.13 2.62 3.32
CA VAL A 57 2.71 1.42 2.69
C VAL A 57 1.82 0.92 1.55
N ASP A 58 0.52 0.90 1.74
CA ASP A 58 -0.44 0.49 0.72
C ASP A 58 -0.31 1.35 -0.54
N LYS A 59 -0.26 2.67 -0.39
CA LYS A 59 -0.08 3.61 -1.50
C LYS A 59 1.24 3.39 -2.23
N MET A 60 2.32 3.14 -1.47
CA MET A 60 3.63 2.86 -2.05
C MET A 60 3.63 1.56 -2.86
N LEU A 61 2.99 0.51 -2.34
CA LEU A 61 2.86 -0.76 -3.04
C LEU A 61 2.07 -0.61 -4.34
N MET A 62 0.99 0.14 -4.32
CA MET A 62 0.19 0.40 -5.52
C MET A 62 0.99 1.16 -6.57
N ALA A 63 1.77 2.16 -6.17
CA ALA A 63 2.63 2.92 -7.07
C ALA A 63 3.73 2.03 -7.67
N THR A 64 4.35 1.19 -6.86
CA THR A 64 5.38 0.24 -7.30
C THR A 64 4.80 -0.77 -8.29
N ASN A 65 3.64 -1.33 -8.01
CA ASN A 65 2.98 -2.28 -8.91
C ASN A 65 2.64 -1.63 -10.25
N ARG A 66 2.19 -0.39 -10.24
CA ARG A 66 1.92 0.37 -11.46
C ARG A 66 3.19 0.57 -12.27
N ARG A 67 4.29 0.96 -11.62
CA ARG A 67 5.57 1.16 -12.29
C ARG A 67 6.12 -0.14 -12.86
N ASN A 68 5.98 -1.24 -12.14
CA ASN A 68 6.39 -2.56 -12.64
C ASN A 68 5.62 -2.94 -13.90
N HIS A 69 4.32 -2.68 -13.92
CA HIS A 69 3.49 -2.95 -15.09
C HIS A 69 3.93 -2.09 -16.29
N GLU A 70 4.21 -0.81 -16.09
CA GLU A 70 4.72 0.08 -17.12
C GLU A 70 6.06 -0.42 -17.69
N LEU A 71 6.97 -0.87 -16.81
CA LEU A 71 8.27 -1.41 -17.22
C LEU A 71 8.12 -2.71 -18.01
N GLU A 72 7.20 -3.56 -17.63
CA GLU A 72 6.90 -4.79 -18.41
C GLU A 72 6.44 -4.46 -19.84
N LEU A 73 5.57 -3.46 -19.98
CA LEU A 73 5.12 -2.99 -21.29
C LEU A 73 6.26 -2.39 -22.11
N GLU A 74 7.10 -1.56 -21.50
CA GLU A 74 8.30 -1.00 -22.14
C GLU A 74 9.23 -2.11 -22.62
N ASN A 75 9.45 -3.13 -21.79
CA ASN A 75 10.30 -4.26 -22.16
C ASN A 75 9.75 -5.04 -23.36
N ILE A 76 8.46 -5.25 -23.41
CA ILE A 76 7.81 -5.91 -24.57
C ILE A 76 8.03 -5.08 -25.84
N MET A 77 7.82 -3.78 -25.76
CA MET A 77 8.01 -2.86 -26.89
C MET A 77 9.46 -2.84 -27.37
N LEU A 78 10.42 -2.78 -26.44
CA LEU A 78 11.84 -2.79 -26.78
C LEU A 78 12.27 -4.10 -27.42
N LYS A 79 11.76 -5.24 -26.96
CA LYS A 79 12.03 -6.54 -27.59
C LYS A 79 11.49 -6.58 -29.02
N GLN A 80 10.34 -6.02 -29.27
CA GLN A 80 9.76 -5.94 -30.62
C GLN A 80 10.59 -5.04 -31.52
N GLU A 81 11.02 -3.87 -31.03
CA GLU A 81 11.89 -2.98 -31.78
C GLU A 81 13.24 -3.63 -32.12
N ASN A 82 13.85 -4.30 -31.14
CA ASN A 82 15.13 -4.99 -31.35
C ASN A 82 14.98 -6.10 -32.40
N LYS A 83 13.91 -6.85 -32.36
CA LYS A 83 13.62 -7.88 -33.36
C LYS A 83 13.46 -7.28 -34.76
N SER A 84 12.74 -6.18 -34.86
CA SER A 84 12.55 -5.46 -36.13
C SER A 84 13.87 -4.90 -36.69
N LEU A 85 14.69 -4.28 -35.82
CA LEU A 85 15.99 -3.74 -36.20
C LEU A 85 16.97 -4.81 -36.64
N ASN A 86 16.99 -5.97 -35.95
CA ASN A 86 17.84 -7.09 -36.35
C ASN A 86 17.43 -7.65 -37.71
N LYS A 87 16.14 -7.75 -37.96
CA LYS A 87 15.64 -8.20 -39.27
C LYS A 87 16.05 -7.21 -40.35
N HIS A 88 15.92 -5.92 -40.13
CA HIS A 88 16.31 -4.89 -41.07
C HIS A 88 17.83 -4.94 -41.36
N LEU A 89 18.63 -5.13 -40.33
CA LEU A 89 20.09 -5.27 -40.45
C LEU A 89 20.44 -6.52 -41.28
N GLU A 90 19.80 -7.65 -41.05
CA GLU A 90 20.00 -8.87 -41.84
C GLU A 90 19.69 -8.63 -43.33
N MET A 91 18.62 -7.90 -43.61
CA MET A 91 18.25 -7.58 -45.00
C MET A 91 19.28 -6.66 -45.65
N LEU A 92 19.84 -5.68 -44.94
CA LEU A 92 20.93 -4.82 -45.42
C LEU A 92 22.21 -5.61 -45.71
N ILE A 93 22.56 -6.52 -44.81
CA ILE A 93 23.77 -7.36 -44.95
C ILE A 93 23.62 -8.31 -46.16
N SER A 94 22.44 -8.87 -46.38
CA SER A 94 22.17 -9.77 -47.50
C SER A 94 22.01 -9.06 -48.85
N GLY A 95 21.93 -7.72 -48.83
CA GLY A 95 21.75 -6.92 -50.08
C GLY A 95 20.34 -6.91 -50.61
N GLU A 96 19.36 -7.28 -49.82
CA GLU A 96 17.94 -7.32 -50.23
C GLU A 96 17.27 -5.95 -50.24
N ILE A 97 17.93 -4.95 -49.68
CA ILE A 97 17.40 -3.59 -49.58
C ILE A 97 18.25 -2.64 -50.44
#